data_353e46adafd851fd9eaf0c425746e101
#
_entry.id   353e46adafd851fd9eaf0c425746e101
#
_cell.length_a   1.000
_cell.length_b   1.000
_cell.length_c   1.000
_cell.angle_alpha   90.00
_cell.angle_beta   90.00
_cell.angle_gamma   90.00
#
_symmetry.space_group_name_H-M   'P 1'
#
loop_
_entity.id
_entity.type
_entity.pdbx_description
1 polymer ?
#
loop_
_entity_poly.entity_id
_entity_poly.type
_entity_poly.pdbx_seq_one_letter_code
_entity_poly.pdbx_strand_id
1 'polypeptide(L)'
;MGRSTKLQAESNRALIVEKASGLFRAHGIANVSVSDIMKAAGMTAGGFYKHFESKESLAREAAGLAFDSSTTSWSKAALEQGHNQQHEIAQYYFTQKPTEKRCPMLAFGNDLMRRDNPSLAAECTAGIKNLFEVFAGKTTLSGYEESDLVKFAAMVGANYLSELSSDLEFSSRMKKAVLESL
;
A
#
# COMPACT_ATOMS: atom_id res chain seq x y z
N MET A 1 -28.26 -15.23 20.72
CA MET A 1 -26.84 -15.69 20.64
C MET A 1 -26.18 -15.54 19.24
N GLY A 2 -26.88 -15.75 18.11
CA GLY A 2 -26.24 -15.73 16.76
C GLY A 2 -25.62 -14.41 16.30
N ARG A 3 -26.15 -13.25 16.67
CA ARG A 3 -25.70 -11.92 16.20
C ARG A 3 -24.35 -11.50 16.82
N SER A 4 -24.13 -11.82 18.08
CA SER A 4 -22.88 -11.54 18.79
C SER A 4 -21.71 -12.35 18.22
N THR A 5 -21.94 -13.62 17.87
CA THR A 5 -20.91 -14.49 17.28
C THR A 5 -20.54 -14.09 15.86
N LYS A 6 -21.47 -13.56 15.04
CA LYS A 6 -21.20 -13.06 13.70
C LYS A 6 -20.36 -11.79 13.72
N LEU A 7 -20.73 -10.82 14.55
CA LEU A 7 -19.95 -9.58 14.75
C LEU A 7 -18.54 -9.87 15.23
N GLN A 8 -18.37 -10.84 16.15
CA GLN A 8 -17.06 -11.23 16.61
C GLN A 8 -16.22 -11.89 15.49
N ALA A 9 -16.84 -12.70 14.65
CA ALA A 9 -16.14 -13.32 13.52
C ALA A 9 -15.70 -12.26 12.47
N GLU A 10 -16.53 -11.28 12.21
CA GLU A 10 -16.21 -10.15 11.31
C GLU A 10 -15.06 -9.29 11.88
N SER A 11 -15.10 -8.97 13.17
CA SER A 11 -14.04 -8.24 13.86
C SER A 11 -12.71 -9.00 13.85
N ASN A 12 -12.74 -10.29 14.13
CA ASN A 12 -11.56 -11.15 14.08
C ASN A 12 -10.97 -11.19 12.67
N ARG A 13 -11.83 -11.30 11.64
CA ARG A 13 -11.40 -11.32 10.24
C ARG A 13 -10.73 -10.01 9.85
N ALA A 14 -11.30 -8.87 10.21
CA ALA A 14 -10.72 -7.55 9.94
C ALA A 14 -9.36 -7.39 10.63
N LEU A 15 -9.22 -7.86 11.87
CA LEU A 15 -7.95 -7.84 12.60
C LEU A 15 -6.88 -8.70 11.92
N ILE A 16 -7.25 -9.88 11.41
CA ILE A 16 -6.32 -10.75 10.66
C ILE A 16 -5.83 -10.03 9.40
N VAL A 17 -6.72 -9.39 8.62
CA VAL A 17 -6.36 -8.62 7.42
C VAL A 17 -5.42 -7.47 7.78
N GLU A 18 -5.70 -6.73 8.86
CA GLU A 18 -4.86 -5.62 9.34
C GLU A 18 -3.44 -6.11 9.68
N LYS A 19 -3.33 -7.18 10.48
CA LYS A 19 -2.02 -7.74 10.86
C LYS A 19 -1.27 -8.29 9.66
N ALA A 20 -1.96 -8.99 8.75
CA ALA A 20 -1.38 -9.47 7.50
C ALA A 20 -0.87 -8.32 6.62
N SER A 21 -1.64 -7.24 6.48
CA SER A 21 -1.25 -6.07 5.69
C SER A 21 0.06 -5.46 6.20
N GLY A 22 0.22 -5.29 7.51
CA GLY A 22 1.46 -4.80 8.11
C GLY A 22 2.64 -5.76 7.89
N LEU A 23 2.46 -7.03 8.23
CA LEU A 23 3.50 -8.05 8.11
C LEU A 23 3.96 -8.25 6.66
N PHE A 24 3.04 -8.31 5.70
CA PHE A 24 3.38 -8.46 4.29
C PHE A 24 4.15 -7.26 3.76
N ARG A 25 3.80 -6.04 4.18
CA ARG A 25 4.56 -4.83 3.80
C ARG A 25 5.95 -4.79 4.39
N ALA A 26 6.12 -5.30 5.61
CA ALA A 26 7.42 -5.31 6.28
C ALA A 26 8.35 -6.41 5.75
N HIS A 27 7.83 -7.60 5.45
CA HIS A 27 8.62 -8.81 5.24
C HIS A 27 8.42 -9.48 3.86
N GLY A 28 7.43 -9.03 3.07
CA GLY A 28 6.98 -9.71 1.84
C GLY A 28 6.06 -10.90 2.14
N ILE A 29 5.18 -11.24 1.19
CA ILE A 29 4.17 -12.29 1.35
C ILE A 29 4.84 -13.66 1.56
N ALA A 30 5.90 -13.95 0.81
CA ALA A 30 6.57 -15.26 0.85
C ALA A 30 7.16 -15.58 2.24
N ASN A 31 7.67 -14.58 2.93
CA ASN A 31 8.39 -14.72 4.20
C ASN A 31 7.50 -14.72 5.45
N VAL A 32 6.20 -14.50 5.30
CA VAL A 32 5.26 -14.46 6.43
C VAL A 32 4.39 -15.72 6.40
N SER A 33 4.39 -16.49 7.47
CA SER A 33 3.54 -17.69 7.59
C SER A 33 2.14 -17.33 8.12
N VAL A 34 1.18 -18.23 7.87
CA VAL A 34 -0.17 -18.15 8.47
C VAL A 34 -0.08 -18.11 10.00
N SER A 35 0.85 -18.89 10.58
CA SER A 35 1.08 -18.92 12.02
C SER A 35 1.51 -17.56 12.58
N ASP A 36 2.41 -16.85 11.86
CA ASP A 36 2.88 -15.53 12.28
C ASP A 36 1.75 -14.50 12.28
N ILE A 37 0.90 -14.53 11.24
CA ILE A 37 -0.25 -13.64 11.11
C ILE A 37 -1.25 -13.89 12.24
N MET A 38 -1.61 -15.16 12.46
CA MET A 38 -2.58 -15.52 13.50
C MET A 38 -2.05 -15.21 14.91
N LYS A 39 -0.77 -15.43 15.16
CA LYS A 39 -0.10 -15.04 16.40
C LYS A 39 -0.14 -13.52 16.60
N ALA A 40 0.14 -12.73 15.56
CA ALA A 40 0.05 -11.27 15.61
C ALA A 40 -1.38 -10.77 15.85
N ALA A 41 -2.39 -11.52 15.41
CA ALA A 41 -3.80 -11.24 15.70
C ALA A 41 -4.26 -11.77 17.08
N GLY A 42 -3.40 -12.39 17.86
CA GLY A 42 -3.76 -13.00 19.16
C GLY A 42 -4.61 -14.26 19.05
N MET A 43 -4.50 -14.98 17.92
CA MET A 43 -5.33 -16.14 17.60
C MET A 43 -4.48 -17.38 17.32
N THR A 44 -5.09 -18.57 17.40
CA THR A 44 -4.43 -19.83 17.04
C THR A 44 -4.40 -20.06 15.53
N ALA A 45 -3.34 -20.66 15.00
CA ALA A 45 -3.19 -20.95 13.58
C ALA A 45 -4.35 -21.79 13.01
N GLY A 46 -4.89 -22.74 13.79
CA GLY A 46 -6.04 -23.56 13.38
C GLY A 46 -7.34 -22.78 13.13
N GLY A 47 -7.43 -21.54 13.62
CA GLY A 47 -8.56 -20.66 13.35
C GLY A 47 -8.58 -20.02 11.96
N PHE A 48 -7.45 -20.03 11.23
CA PHE A 48 -7.29 -19.34 9.96
C PHE A 48 -8.32 -19.74 8.91
N TYR A 49 -8.48 -21.03 8.68
CA TYR A 49 -9.37 -21.58 7.64
C TYR A 49 -10.87 -21.38 7.93
N LYS A 50 -11.24 -20.84 9.09
CA LYS A 50 -12.58 -20.36 9.37
C LYS A 50 -12.87 -18.98 8.74
N HIS A 51 -11.82 -18.24 8.39
CA HIS A 51 -11.89 -16.87 7.89
C HIS A 51 -11.43 -16.73 6.44
N PHE A 52 -10.45 -17.52 6.00
CA PHE A 52 -9.83 -17.41 4.68
C PHE A 52 -9.61 -18.79 4.07
N GLU A 53 -9.84 -18.90 2.77
CA GLU A 53 -9.62 -20.11 1.99
C GLU A 53 -8.13 -20.43 1.82
N SER A 54 -7.31 -19.39 1.69
CA SER A 54 -5.87 -19.51 1.48
C SER A 54 -5.11 -18.26 1.92
N LYS A 55 -3.79 -18.37 2.02
CA LYS A 55 -2.89 -17.23 2.27
C LYS A 55 -2.93 -16.22 1.12
N GLU A 56 -3.11 -16.68 -0.11
CA GLU A 56 -3.23 -15.86 -1.33
C GLU A 56 -4.50 -15.01 -1.29
N SER A 57 -5.63 -15.58 -0.85
CA SER A 57 -6.89 -14.87 -0.64
C SER A 57 -6.72 -13.77 0.41
N LEU A 58 -6.06 -14.08 1.54
CA LEU A 58 -5.73 -13.08 2.56
C LEU A 58 -4.77 -12.01 2.01
N ALA A 59 -3.76 -12.38 1.22
CA ALA A 59 -2.80 -11.44 0.65
C ALA A 59 -3.47 -10.41 -0.26
N ARG A 60 -4.45 -10.82 -1.06
CA ARG A 60 -5.26 -9.91 -1.89
C ARG A 60 -5.98 -8.88 -1.02
N GLU A 61 -6.68 -9.31 0.02
CA GLU A 61 -7.42 -8.40 0.90
C GLU A 61 -6.50 -7.48 1.71
N ALA A 62 -5.36 -8.02 2.16
CA ALA A 62 -4.34 -7.25 2.87
C ALA A 62 -3.70 -6.17 1.98
N ALA A 63 -3.52 -6.46 0.69
CA ALA A 63 -3.07 -5.48 -0.30
C ALA A 63 -4.15 -4.41 -0.54
N GLY A 64 -5.41 -4.79 -0.73
CA GLY A 64 -6.53 -3.85 -0.85
C GLY A 64 -6.57 -2.87 0.33
N LEU A 65 -6.52 -3.38 1.56
CA LEU A 65 -6.47 -2.54 2.76
C LEU A 65 -5.26 -1.59 2.78
N ALA A 66 -4.09 -2.05 2.31
CA ALA A 66 -2.89 -1.21 2.25
C ALA A 66 -3.05 -0.06 1.25
N PHE A 67 -3.64 -0.32 0.08
CA PHE A 67 -3.92 0.69 -0.93
C PHE A 67 -5.00 1.68 -0.46
N ASP A 68 -6.10 1.21 0.14
CA ASP A 68 -7.17 2.06 0.68
C ASP A 68 -6.65 3.00 1.78
N SER A 69 -5.82 2.47 2.68
CA SER A 69 -5.17 3.26 3.73
C SER A 69 -4.23 4.32 3.13
N SER A 70 -3.49 3.98 2.06
CA SER A 70 -2.61 4.91 1.37
C SER A 70 -3.41 5.98 0.63
N THR A 71 -4.48 5.60 -0.07
CA THR A 71 -5.42 6.50 -0.75
C THR A 71 -6.01 7.51 0.22
N THR A 72 -6.48 7.06 1.38
CA THR A 72 -7.00 7.92 2.46
C THR A 72 -5.94 8.91 2.94
N SER A 73 -4.72 8.44 3.16
CA SER A 73 -3.61 9.29 3.62
C SER A 73 -3.19 10.33 2.59
N TRP A 74 -3.16 9.96 1.31
CA TRP A 74 -2.85 10.88 0.21
C TRP A 74 -3.94 11.91 -0.01
N SER A 75 -5.21 11.50 0.05
CA SER A 75 -6.35 12.42 -0.01
C SER A 75 -6.31 13.44 1.12
N LYS A 76 -5.88 13.03 2.31
CA LYS A 76 -5.70 13.96 3.44
C LYS A 76 -4.55 14.93 3.18
N ALA A 77 -3.39 14.44 2.73
CA ALA A 77 -2.25 15.28 2.40
C ALA A 77 -2.58 16.31 1.31
N ALA A 78 -3.36 15.91 0.30
CA ALA A 78 -3.83 16.77 -0.78
C ALA A 78 -4.66 17.99 -0.32
N LEU A 79 -5.22 17.94 0.89
CA LEU A 79 -6.01 19.03 1.47
C LEU A 79 -5.17 20.01 2.32
N GLU A 80 -3.89 19.73 2.53
CA GLU A 80 -3.01 20.63 3.25
C GLU A 80 -2.73 21.89 2.42
N GLN A 81 -2.58 23.02 3.09
CA GLN A 81 -2.42 24.32 2.43
C GLN A 81 -0.94 24.63 2.22
N GLY A 82 -0.57 25.03 1.03
CA GLY A 82 0.79 25.48 0.74
C GLY A 82 1.13 25.45 -0.75
N HIS A 83 1.18 24.29 -1.35
CA HIS A 83 1.50 24.07 -2.74
C HIS A 83 0.32 23.41 -3.49
N ASN A 84 0.57 22.98 -4.71
CA ASN A 84 -0.43 22.20 -5.43
C ASN A 84 -0.55 20.78 -4.82
N GLN A 85 -1.67 20.13 -5.08
CA GLN A 85 -2.00 18.79 -4.55
C GLN A 85 -0.90 17.74 -4.79
N GLN A 86 -0.28 17.73 -5.96
CA GLN A 86 0.78 16.76 -6.30
C GLN A 86 2.01 16.95 -5.42
N HIS A 87 2.38 18.20 -5.16
CA HIS A 87 3.51 18.54 -4.29
C HIS A 87 3.24 18.11 -2.84
N GLU A 88 2.06 18.40 -2.27
CA GLU A 88 1.71 18.01 -0.91
C GLU A 88 1.69 16.48 -0.74
N ILE A 89 1.13 15.77 -1.71
CA ILE A 89 1.17 14.31 -1.71
C ILE A 89 2.61 13.79 -1.77
N ALA A 90 3.47 14.35 -2.64
CA ALA A 90 4.85 13.91 -2.77
C ALA A 90 5.66 14.21 -1.51
N GLN A 91 5.46 15.36 -0.89
CA GLN A 91 6.09 15.72 0.38
C GLN A 91 5.71 14.72 1.48
N TYR A 92 4.42 14.42 1.64
CA TYR A 92 3.94 13.38 2.54
C TYR A 92 4.51 11.99 2.18
N TYR A 93 4.56 11.65 0.89
CA TYR A 93 5.03 10.35 0.40
C TYR A 93 6.50 10.10 0.72
N PHE A 94 7.33 11.13 0.67
CA PHE A 94 8.75 11.06 0.96
C PHE A 94 9.10 11.05 2.47
N THR A 95 8.13 11.24 3.36
CA THR A 95 8.38 11.10 4.80
C THR A 95 8.69 9.65 5.15
N GLN A 96 9.61 9.46 6.10
CA GLN A 96 9.94 8.14 6.61
C GLN A 96 8.72 7.55 7.34
N LYS A 97 8.44 6.29 7.07
CA LYS A 97 7.35 5.52 7.69
C LYS A 97 7.88 4.21 8.25
N PRO A 98 7.24 3.65 9.30
CA PRO A 98 7.50 2.29 9.74
C PRO A 98 7.32 1.29 8.59
N THR A 99 8.07 0.18 8.63
CA THR A 99 8.05 -0.83 7.56
C THR A 99 6.67 -1.43 7.31
N GLU A 100 5.87 -1.57 8.36
CA GLU A 100 4.48 -2.04 8.31
C GLU A 100 3.53 -1.04 7.60
N LYS A 101 3.99 0.21 7.42
CA LYS A 101 3.28 1.29 6.71
C LYS A 101 3.99 1.70 5.41
N ARG A 102 4.96 0.91 4.95
CA ARG A 102 5.63 1.11 3.66
C ARG A 102 4.61 1.22 2.52
N CYS A 103 4.96 2.01 1.50
CA CYS A 103 4.12 2.15 0.32
C CYS A 103 3.75 0.77 -0.27
N PRO A 104 2.46 0.49 -0.52
CA PRO A 104 2.05 -0.82 -1.05
C PRO A 104 2.62 -1.11 -2.44
N MET A 105 2.83 -0.10 -3.29
CA MET A 105 3.47 -0.27 -4.61
C MET A 105 4.88 -0.82 -4.48
N LEU A 106 5.65 -0.37 -3.49
CA LEU A 106 7.00 -0.84 -3.24
C LEU A 106 7.00 -2.20 -2.50
N ALA A 107 6.14 -2.32 -1.51
CA ALA A 107 6.09 -3.50 -0.64
C ALA A 107 5.68 -4.76 -1.39
N PHE A 108 4.68 -4.67 -2.26
CA PHE A 108 4.18 -5.82 -3.04
C PHE A 108 4.85 -5.98 -4.41
N GLY A 109 5.76 -5.07 -4.80
CA GLY A 109 6.39 -5.07 -6.12
C GLY A 109 7.07 -6.40 -6.47
N ASN A 110 7.85 -6.95 -5.56
CA ASN A 110 8.56 -8.21 -5.76
C ASN A 110 7.60 -9.41 -5.87
N ASP A 111 6.52 -9.43 -5.08
CA ASP A 111 5.50 -10.48 -5.14
C ASP A 111 4.74 -10.43 -6.48
N LEU A 112 4.49 -9.22 -7.01
CA LEU A 112 3.83 -9.02 -8.30
C LEU A 112 4.71 -9.44 -9.50
N MET A 113 6.01 -9.23 -9.41
CA MET A 113 6.95 -9.65 -10.47
C MET A 113 7.01 -11.16 -10.67
N ARG A 114 6.67 -11.96 -9.67
CA ARG A 114 6.61 -13.42 -9.76
C ARG A 114 5.46 -13.91 -10.65
N ARG A 115 4.41 -13.10 -10.83
CA ARG A 115 3.22 -13.39 -11.68
C ARG A 115 2.48 -14.68 -11.35
N ASP A 116 2.61 -15.19 -10.14
CA ASP A 116 1.99 -16.42 -9.65
C ASP A 116 0.64 -16.20 -8.96
N ASN A 117 0.23 -14.95 -8.74
CA ASN A 117 -1.03 -14.59 -8.11
C ASN A 117 -1.81 -13.53 -8.92
N PRO A 118 -2.64 -13.95 -9.91
CA PRO A 118 -3.40 -13.00 -10.73
C PRO A 118 -4.39 -12.14 -9.95
N SER A 119 -4.98 -12.67 -8.87
CA SER A 119 -5.94 -11.92 -8.05
C SER A 119 -5.27 -10.80 -7.25
N LEU A 120 -4.07 -11.03 -6.74
CA LEU A 120 -3.25 -9.99 -6.11
C LEU A 120 -2.85 -8.92 -7.13
N ALA A 121 -2.45 -9.33 -8.35
CA ALA A 121 -2.07 -8.40 -9.40
C ALA A 121 -3.23 -7.48 -9.82
N ALA A 122 -4.45 -8.02 -9.92
CA ALA A 122 -5.64 -7.24 -10.22
C ALA A 122 -5.95 -6.21 -9.11
N GLU A 123 -5.89 -6.64 -7.84
CA GLU A 123 -6.09 -5.78 -6.67
C GLU A 123 -5.07 -4.63 -6.62
N CYS A 124 -3.78 -4.95 -6.79
CA CYS A 124 -2.72 -3.96 -6.81
C CYS A 124 -2.87 -2.99 -8.00
N THR A 125 -3.28 -3.49 -9.18
CA THR A 125 -3.53 -2.64 -10.34
C THR A 125 -4.64 -1.62 -10.07
N ALA A 126 -5.73 -2.05 -9.44
CA ALA A 126 -6.81 -1.15 -9.03
C ALA A 126 -6.31 -0.12 -8.03
N GLY A 127 -5.58 -0.56 -7.00
CA GLY A 127 -5.01 0.32 -5.99
C GLY A 127 -4.02 1.36 -6.55
N ILE A 128 -3.17 0.97 -7.50
CA ILE A 128 -2.24 1.90 -8.20
C ILE A 128 -3.03 2.96 -8.97
N LYS A 129 -4.09 2.57 -9.69
CA LYS A 129 -4.95 3.51 -10.40
C LYS A 129 -5.62 4.50 -9.46
N ASN A 130 -6.16 4.03 -8.34
CA ASN A 130 -6.80 4.89 -7.34
C ASN A 130 -5.80 5.90 -6.74
N LEU A 131 -4.58 5.47 -6.42
CA LEU A 131 -3.52 6.39 -5.95
C LEU A 131 -3.14 7.41 -7.01
N PHE A 132 -3.06 6.99 -8.28
CA PHE A 132 -2.80 7.91 -9.38
C PHE A 132 -3.92 8.94 -9.54
N GLU A 133 -5.20 8.55 -9.46
CA GLU A 133 -6.34 9.47 -9.54
C GLU A 133 -6.32 10.50 -8.41
N VAL A 134 -5.99 10.07 -7.19
CA VAL A 134 -5.80 11.01 -6.07
C VAL A 134 -4.62 11.94 -6.33
N PHE A 135 -3.50 11.44 -6.87
CA PHE A 135 -2.33 12.28 -7.18
C PHE A 135 -2.63 13.30 -8.28
N ALA A 136 -3.30 12.89 -9.34
CA ALA A 136 -3.64 13.76 -10.46
C ALA A 136 -4.78 14.76 -10.14
N GLY A 137 -5.56 14.50 -9.08
CA GLY A 137 -6.77 15.28 -8.77
C GLY A 137 -7.89 15.12 -9.81
N LYS A 138 -7.84 14.05 -10.60
CA LYS A 138 -8.72 13.78 -11.73
C LYS A 138 -9.10 12.31 -11.74
N THR A 139 -10.28 11.99 -12.24
CA THR A 139 -10.68 10.61 -12.48
C THR A 139 -10.30 10.16 -13.90
N THR A 140 -10.20 8.84 -14.10
CA THR A 140 -9.97 8.25 -15.44
C THR A 140 -11.01 8.69 -16.48
N LEU A 141 -12.21 9.01 -16.06
CA LEU A 141 -13.31 9.49 -16.91
C LEU A 141 -13.11 10.95 -17.38
N SER A 142 -12.45 11.79 -16.58
CA SER A 142 -12.20 13.20 -16.93
C SER A 142 -10.94 13.40 -17.77
N GLY A 143 -10.17 12.33 -17.99
CA GLY A 143 -8.86 12.38 -18.64
C GLY A 143 -7.78 13.00 -17.75
N TYR A 144 -6.58 12.50 -17.85
CA TYR A 144 -5.38 13.04 -17.20
C TYR A 144 -4.34 13.38 -18.27
N GLU A 145 -3.43 14.26 -17.91
CA GLU A 145 -2.36 14.65 -18.81
C GLU A 145 -1.20 13.65 -18.73
N GLU A 146 -0.49 13.47 -19.83
CA GLU A 146 0.72 12.62 -19.86
C GLU A 146 1.77 13.10 -18.83
N SER A 147 1.81 14.41 -18.58
CA SER A 147 2.66 15.00 -17.55
C SER A 147 2.34 14.47 -16.14
N ASP A 148 1.08 14.20 -15.81
CA ASP A 148 0.68 13.63 -14.50
C ASP A 148 1.22 12.20 -14.35
N LEU A 149 1.21 11.41 -15.43
CA LEU A 149 1.79 10.06 -15.43
C LEU A 149 3.30 10.10 -15.20
N VAL A 150 4.01 11.02 -15.86
CA VAL A 150 5.46 11.19 -15.71
C VAL A 150 5.81 11.59 -14.27
N LYS A 151 5.11 12.58 -13.72
CA LYS A 151 5.32 13.07 -12.36
C LYS A 151 5.04 11.98 -11.31
N PHE A 152 3.94 11.24 -11.47
CA PHE A 152 3.63 10.11 -10.59
C PHE A 152 4.71 9.03 -10.64
N ALA A 153 5.13 8.64 -11.85
CA ALA A 153 6.19 7.65 -12.03
C ALA A 153 7.53 8.13 -11.44
N ALA A 154 7.88 9.41 -11.63
CA ALA A 154 9.08 10.02 -11.05
C ALA A 154 9.05 10.00 -9.51
N MET A 155 7.92 10.36 -8.90
CA MET A 155 7.73 10.33 -7.45
C MET A 155 7.91 8.91 -6.88
N VAL A 156 7.23 7.93 -7.48
CA VAL A 156 7.33 6.53 -7.03
C VAL A 156 8.74 5.99 -7.24
N GLY A 157 9.33 6.25 -8.42
CA GLY A 157 10.68 5.85 -8.76
C GLY A 157 11.74 6.45 -7.83
N ALA A 158 11.65 7.74 -7.53
CA ALA A 158 12.58 8.41 -6.62
C ALA A 158 12.52 7.80 -5.21
N ASN A 159 11.33 7.48 -4.71
CA ASN A 159 11.21 6.83 -3.40
C ASN A 159 11.78 5.40 -3.43
N TYR A 160 11.46 4.62 -4.46
CA TYR A 160 11.99 3.26 -4.63
C TYR A 160 13.51 3.24 -4.68
N LEU A 161 14.11 4.08 -5.54
CA LEU A 161 15.57 4.18 -5.68
C LEU A 161 16.24 4.68 -4.39
N SER A 162 15.57 5.57 -3.65
CA SER A 162 16.06 6.05 -2.35
C SER A 162 16.07 4.94 -1.28
N GLU A 163 15.12 4.00 -1.33
CA GLU A 163 15.11 2.85 -0.41
C GLU A 163 16.20 1.81 -0.75
N LEU A 164 16.62 1.74 -2.01
CA LEU A 164 17.69 0.85 -2.46
C LEU A 164 19.10 1.44 -2.26
N SER A 165 19.21 2.76 -2.22
CA SER A 165 20.50 3.46 -2.14
C SER A 165 20.98 3.59 -0.69
N SER A 166 22.23 3.31 -0.46
CA SER A 166 22.92 3.68 0.79
C SER A 166 23.45 5.13 0.77
N ASP A 167 23.41 5.80 -0.38
CA ASP A 167 23.82 7.19 -0.54
C ASP A 167 22.66 8.15 -0.20
N LEU A 168 22.71 8.70 1.00
CA LEU A 168 21.66 9.59 1.52
C LEU A 168 21.63 10.94 0.79
N GLU A 169 22.78 11.44 0.33
CA GLU A 169 22.85 12.69 -0.41
C GLU A 169 22.19 12.55 -1.78
N PHE A 170 22.54 11.50 -2.52
CA PHE A 170 21.91 11.19 -3.80
C PHE A 170 20.39 10.98 -3.66
N SER A 171 19.96 10.23 -2.64
CA SER A 171 18.55 9.99 -2.33
C SER A 171 17.80 11.28 -2.05
N SER A 172 18.39 12.18 -1.26
CA SER A 172 17.81 13.49 -0.94
C SER A 172 17.70 14.38 -2.19
N ARG A 173 18.73 14.39 -3.03
CA ARG A 173 18.73 15.17 -4.29
C ARG A 173 17.66 14.69 -5.25
N MET A 174 17.47 13.37 -5.39
CA MET A 174 16.38 12.82 -6.23
C MET A 174 15.00 13.28 -5.76
N LYS A 175 14.72 13.13 -4.45
CA LYS A 175 13.44 13.55 -3.88
C LYS A 175 13.21 15.05 -4.04
N LYS A 176 14.24 15.87 -3.81
CA LYS A 176 14.18 17.31 -4.01
C LYS A 176 13.87 17.68 -5.47
N ALA A 177 14.57 17.07 -6.43
CA ALA A 177 14.35 17.33 -7.85
C ALA A 177 12.90 17.00 -8.27
N VAL A 178 12.32 15.93 -7.73
CA VAL A 178 10.91 15.60 -7.98
C VAL A 178 10.01 16.69 -7.39
N LEU A 179 10.21 17.11 -6.14
CA LEU A 179 9.38 18.16 -5.52
C LEU A 179 9.45 19.48 -6.30
N GLU A 180 10.62 19.85 -6.82
CA GLU A 180 10.80 21.05 -7.63
C GLU A 180 10.15 20.96 -9.03
N SER A 181 9.82 19.75 -9.49
CA SER A 181 9.18 19.49 -10.79
C SER A 181 7.66 19.41 -10.74
N LEU A 182 7.06 19.36 -9.55
CA LEU A 182 5.62 19.26 -9.32
C LEU A 182 4.96 20.62 -9.22
#